data_a5ed78f536cc923346494802b053752f
#
_entry.id   a5ed78f536cc923346494802b053752f
#
_cell.length_a   1.000
_cell.length_b   1.000
_cell.length_c   1.000
_cell.angle_alpha   90.00
_cell.angle_beta   90.00
_cell.angle_gamma   90.00
#
_symmetry.space_group_name_H-M   'P 1'
#
loop_
_entity.id
_entity.type
_entity.pdbx_description
1 polymer ?
#
loop_
_entity_poly.entity_id
_entity_poly.type
_entity_poly.pdbx_seq_one_letter_code
_entity_poly.pdbx_strand_id
1 'polypeptide(L)'
;GSLLHTSIGLVKNGEIETVNENDISEKDVLNAGFTNRKQLLKSFARNRTGTIFKISVNYHSEDPRMKLREQTELTEQELTILKESVQRLDKFSKQGSWTSKVLLAIKDNPNHPAIGITKLTGFEKEWLKRNIRKLKNLGLTISHNTGYEISPLGRFFIEKVLDKE
;
A
#
# COMPACT_ATOMS: atom_id res chain seq x y z
N GLY A 1 4.03 7.72 18.84
CA GLY A 1 4.67 7.21 17.61
C GLY A 1 3.66 7.06 16.48
N SER A 2 4.10 7.22 15.25
CA SER A 2 3.25 7.04 14.07
C SER A 2 2.92 5.56 13.84
N LEU A 3 1.75 5.30 13.24
CA LEU A 3 1.35 3.97 12.80
C LEU A 3 1.84 3.74 11.36
N LEU A 4 2.44 2.58 11.13
CA LEU A 4 2.87 2.13 9.81
C LEU A 4 2.08 0.91 9.37
N HIS A 5 1.62 0.92 8.12
CA HIS A 5 1.01 -0.24 7.48
C HIS A 5 2.10 -1.19 7.00
N THR A 6 2.07 -2.42 7.50
CA THR A 6 3.00 -3.49 7.12
C THR A 6 2.24 -4.70 6.58
N SER A 7 2.96 -5.73 6.16
CA SER A 7 2.36 -7.00 5.70
C SER A 7 1.67 -7.80 6.82
N ILE A 8 2.04 -7.54 8.07
CA ILE A 8 1.47 -8.23 9.25
C ILE A 8 0.39 -7.41 9.97
N GLY A 9 0.12 -6.18 9.52
CA GLY A 9 -0.84 -5.27 10.15
C GLY A 9 -0.23 -3.90 10.44
N LEU A 10 -0.85 -3.18 11.37
CA LEU A 10 -0.34 -1.90 11.85
C LEU A 10 0.74 -2.13 12.91
N VAL A 11 1.86 -1.45 12.75
CA VAL A 11 2.90 -1.36 13.76
C VAL A 11 3.05 0.08 14.22
N LYS A 12 3.29 0.27 15.50
CA LYS A 12 3.54 1.57 16.12
C LYS A 12 5.04 1.77 16.29
N ASN A 13 5.55 2.88 15.74
CA ASN A 13 6.91 3.30 16.02
C ASN A 13 7.04 3.75 17.48
N GLY A 14 8.02 3.22 18.17
CA GLY A 14 8.44 3.66 19.51
C GLY A 14 9.61 4.64 19.43
N GLU A 15 10.63 4.36 20.23
CA GLU A 15 11.85 5.18 20.31
C GLU A 15 12.69 5.05 19.04
N ILE A 16 13.31 6.16 18.68
CA ILE A 16 14.24 6.26 17.56
C ILE A 16 15.57 6.74 18.14
N GLU A 17 16.59 5.91 18.07
CA GLU A 17 17.93 6.16 18.57
C GLU A 17 18.93 6.20 17.42
N THR A 18 19.90 7.09 17.50
CA THR A 18 21.07 7.04 16.63
C THR A 18 22.10 6.10 17.24
N VAL A 19 22.61 5.15 16.48
CA VAL A 19 23.59 4.17 16.93
C VAL A 19 24.78 4.11 15.99
N ASN A 20 25.95 3.80 16.54
CA ASN A 20 27.11 3.46 15.71
C ASN A 20 27.04 1.98 15.32
N GLU A 21 27.69 1.64 14.21
CA GLU A 21 27.76 0.26 13.74
C GLU A 21 28.32 -0.69 14.82
N ASN A 22 29.29 -0.23 15.60
CA ASN A 22 29.91 -1.05 16.64
C ASN A 22 29.02 -1.27 17.88
N ASP A 23 28.06 -0.40 18.12
CA ASP A 23 27.16 -0.43 19.28
C ASP A 23 25.92 -1.33 19.06
N ILE A 24 25.74 -1.86 17.85
CA ILE A 24 24.64 -2.78 17.54
C ILE A 24 24.91 -4.12 18.25
N SER A 25 24.05 -4.48 19.20
CA SER A 25 24.17 -5.74 19.94
C SER A 25 23.67 -6.93 19.14
N GLU A 26 24.06 -8.16 19.52
CA GLU A 26 23.51 -9.39 18.95
C GLU A 26 21.98 -9.48 19.13
N LYS A 27 21.47 -8.96 20.25
CA LYS A 27 20.02 -8.88 20.50
C LYS A 27 19.33 -7.95 19.49
N ASP A 28 19.95 -6.82 19.14
CA ASP A 28 19.40 -5.91 18.12
C ASP A 28 19.39 -6.57 16.74
N VAL A 29 20.42 -7.34 16.42
CA VAL A 29 20.50 -8.11 15.17
C VAL A 29 19.34 -9.11 15.06
N LEU A 30 19.10 -9.90 16.12
CA LEU A 30 18.01 -10.87 16.15
C LEU A 30 16.65 -10.21 16.13
N ASN A 31 16.45 -9.13 16.89
CA ASN A 31 15.20 -8.36 16.89
C ASN A 31 14.90 -7.73 15.53
N ALA A 32 15.93 -7.36 14.76
CA ALA A 32 15.78 -6.87 13.39
C ALA A 32 15.52 -7.98 12.35
N GLY A 33 15.40 -9.24 12.79
CA GLY A 33 15.09 -10.39 11.92
C GLY A 33 16.31 -10.96 11.18
N PHE A 34 17.52 -10.63 11.58
CA PHE A 34 18.74 -11.17 10.97
C PHE A 34 19.35 -12.26 11.86
N THR A 35 19.97 -13.28 11.23
CA THR A 35 20.62 -14.39 11.96
C THR A 35 22.00 -14.00 12.47
N ASN A 36 22.65 -12.99 11.90
CA ASN A 36 23.94 -12.52 12.33
C ASN A 36 24.22 -11.09 11.84
N ARG A 37 25.17 -10.43 12.49
CA ARG A 37 25.59 -9.05 12.21
C ARG A 37 26.03 -8.83 10.77
N LYS A 38 26.71 -9.80 10.15
CA LYS A 38 27.17 -9.70 8.76
C LYS A 38 25.99 -9.55 7.77
N GLN A 39 24.91 -10.26 8.01
CA GLN A 39 23.69 -10.14 7.19
C GLN A 39 23.01 -8.77 7.39
N LEU A 40 22.88 -8.32 8.63
CA LEU A 40 22.35 -6.98 8.92
C LEU A 40 23.14 -5.91 8.19
N LEU A 41 24.46 -5.92 8.34
CA LEU A 41 25.33 -4.91 7.71
C LEU A 41 25.31 -4.96 6.17
N LYS A 42 25.08 -6.13 5.58
CA LYS A 42 24.88 -6.26 4.12
C LYS A 42 23.57 -5.64 3.64
N SER A 43 22.57 -5.53 4.51
CA SER A 43 21.26 -4.94 4.14
C SER A 43 21.31 -3.41 4.06
N PHE A 44 22.32 -2.78 4.64
CA PHE A 44 22.48 -1.33 4.56
C PHE A 44 22.81 -0.88 3.13
N ALA A 45 22.43 0.35 2.79
CA ALA A 45 22.72 0.92 1.49
C ALA A 45 24.22 0.82 1.14
N ARG A 46 24.53 0.63 -0.14
CA ARG A 46 25.91 0.44 -0.63
C ARG A 46 26.85 1.59 -0.25
N ASN A 47 26.35 2.82 -0.17
CA ASN A 47 27.09 3.99 0.32
C ASN A 47 26.83 4.16 1.82
N ARG A 48 27.69 3.57 2.65
CA ARG A 48 27.60 3.55 4.12
C ARG A 48 27.99 4.88 4.80
N THR A 49 27.66 6.01 4.22
CA THR A 49 28.00 7.34 4.76
C THR A 49 26.86 7.95 5.59
N GLY A 50 25.79 7.22 5.79
CA GLY A 50 24.60 7.70 6.50
C GLY A 50 24.59 7.34 7.98
N THR A 51 23.77 8.07 8.74
CA THR A 51 23.46 7.77 10.14
C THR A 51 22.61 6.49 10.24
N ILE A 52 22.96 5.62 11.18
CA ILE A 52 22.18 4.42 11.50
C ILE A 52 21.16 4.77 12.57
N PHE A 53 19.88 4.50 12.27
CA PHE A 53 18.81 4.66 13.23
C PHE A 53 18.33 3.28 13.71
N LYS A 54 18.24 3.11 15.00
CA LYS A 54 17.58 2.00 15.66
C LYS A 54 16.17 2.46 16.01
N ILE A 55 15.16 1.78 15.47
CA ILE A 55 13.74 2.12 15.63
C ILE A 55 13.05 0.95 16.31
N SER A 56 12.47 1.20 17.50
CA SER A 56 11.61 0.24 18.15
C SER A 56 10.27 0.18 17.44
N VAL A 57 9.77 -1.02 17.17
CA VAL A 57 8.45 -1.21 16.57
C VAL A 57 7.64 -2.23 17.38
N ASN A 58 6.36 -1.92 17.61
CA ASN A 58 5.44 -2.81 18.31
C ASN A 58 4.21 -3.06 17.45
N TYR A 59 3.76 -4.31 17.39
CA TYR A 59 2.49 -4.63 16.76
C TYR A 59 1.36 -3.88 17.45
N HIS A 60 0.50 -3.24 16.68
CA HIS A 60 -0.61 -2.45 17.19
C HIS A 60 -1.95 -3.14 16.96
N SER A 61 -2.26 -3.49 15.71
CA SER A 61 -3.53 -4.15 15.35
C SER A 61 -3.45 -4.72 13.94
N GLU A 62 -4.46 -5.47 13.56
CA GLU A 62 -4.69 -5.82 12.15
C GLU A 62 -4.84 -4.56 11.30
N ASP A 63 -4.49 -4.65 10.03
CA ASP A 63 -4.71 -3.56 9.08
C ASP A 63 -6.22 -3.42 8.81
N PRO A 64 -6.87 -2.29 9.18
CA PRO A 64 -8.31 -2.12 8.97
C PRO A 64 -8.73 -2.22 7.51
N ARG A 65 -7.80 -1.99 6.57
CA ARG A 65 -8.06 -2.16 5.13
C ARG A 65 -8.35 -3.62 4.77
N MET A 66 -7.92 -4.59 5.59
CA MET A 66 -8.24 -6.01 5.39
C MET A 66 -9.76 -6.24 5.50
N LYS A 67 -10.38 -5.70 6.56
CA LYS A 67 -11.83 -5.80 6.76
C LYS A 67 -12.59 -4.97 5.72
N LEU A 68 -12.11 -3.76 5.45
CA LEU A 68 -12.74 -2.87 4.48
C LEU A 68 -12.82 -3.49 3.07
N ARG A 69 -11.74 -4.03 2.57
CA ARG A 69 -11.65 -4.58 1.20
C ARG A 69 -12.46 -5.86 0.99
N GLU A 70 -12.76 -6.59 2.07
CA GLU A 70 -13.54 -7.85 2.02
C GLU A 70 -15.06 -7.60 2.03
N GLN A 71 -15.51 -6.35 2.18
CA GLN A 71 -16.94 -6.01 2.12
C GLN A 71 -17.48 -6.25 0.71
N THR A 72 -18.62 -6.93 0.62
CA THR A 72 -19.34 -7.22 -0.61
C THR A 72 -20.69 -6.51 -0.69
N GLU A 73 -21.06 -5.84 0.39
CA GLU A 73 -22.29 -5.07 0.52
C GLU A 73 -22.00 -3.76 1.28
N LEU A 74 -22.63 -2.69 0.85
CA LEU A 74 -22.59 -1.38 1.49
C LEU A 74 -24.03 -0.85 1.59
N THR A 75 -24.31 -0.10 2.64
CA THR A 75 -25.49 0.74 2.70
C THR A 75 -25.44 1.83 1.64
N GLU A 76 -26.58 2.42 1.28
CA GLU A 76 -26.62 3.53 0.31
C GLU A 76 -25.75 4.72 0.75
N GLN A 77 -25.70 4.99 2.05
CA GLN A 77 -24.85 6.06 2.60
C GLN A 77 -23.36 5.75 2.43
N GLU A 78 -22.92 4.54 2.77
CA GLU A 78 -21.54 4.10 2.61
C GLU A 78 -21.12 4.11 1.13
N LEU A 79 -21.99 3.64 0.25
CA LEU A 79 -21.74 3.67 -1.20
C LEU A 79 -21.61 5.12 -1.71
N THR A 80 -22.45 6.03 -1.23
CA THR A 80 -22.38 7.46 -1.59
C THR A 80 -21.06 8.06 -1.14
N ILE A 81 -20.64 7.82 0.11
CA ILE A 81 -19.35 8.29 0.65
C ILE A 81 -18.17 7.73 -0.17
N LEU A 82 -18.23 6.46 -0.55
CA LEU A 82 -17.21 5.83 -1.36
C LEU A 82 -17.15 6.45 -2.78
N LYS A 83 -18.31 6.66 -3.42
CA LYS A 83 -18.41 7.36 -4.73
C LYS A 83 -17.79 8.76 -4.66
N GLU A 84 -18.16 9.55 -3.68
CA GLU A 84 -17.60 10.90 -3.49
C GLU A 84 -16.08 10.86 -3.28
N SER A 85 -15.59 9.87 -2.52
CA SER A 85 -14.16 9.68 -2.29
C SER A 85 -13.41 9.37 -3.58
N VAL A 86 -13.96 8.51 -4.44
CA VAL A 86 -13.38 8.18 -5.75
C VAL A 86 -13.45 9.40 -6.68
N GLN A 87 -14.59 10.07 -6.78
CA GLN A 87 -14.76 11.29 -7.58
C GLN A 87 -13.79 12.41 -7.15
N ARG A 88 -13.53 12.51 -5.86
CA ARG A 88 -12.55 13.47 -5.32
C ARG A 88 -11.13 13.15 -5.81
N LEU A 89 -10.76 11.87 -5.94
CA LEU A 89 -9.47 11.48 -6.50
C LEU A 89 -9.33 11.93 -7.96
N ASP A 90 -10.39 11.84 -8.75
CA ASP A 90 -10.42 12.30 -10.13
C ASP A 90 -10.36 13.83 -10.21
N LYS A 91 -11.22 14.52 -9.45
CA LYS A 91 -11.34 15.97 -9.45
C LYS A 91 -10.01 16.69 -9.13
N PHE A 92 -9.24 16.15 -8.19
CA PHE A 92 -7.95 16.75 -7.80
C PHE A 92 -6.75 16.17 -8.56
N SER A 93 -7.00 15.39 -9.62
CA SER A 93 -5.94 14.86 -10.46
C SER A 93 -5.73 15.74 -11.71
N LYS A 94 -4.47 16.01 -12.03
CA LYS A 94 -4.09 16.65 -13.31
C LYS A 94 -4.37 15.74 -14.52
N GLN A 95 -4.62 14.46 -14.31
CA GLN A 95 -4.95 13.46 -15.34
C GLN A 95 -6.45 13.33 -15.59
N GLY A 96 -7.28 14.14 -14.92
CA GLY A 96 -8.74 14.03 -15.01
C GLY A 96 -9.28 12.74 -14.41
N SER A 97 -10.34 12.21 -15.02
CA SER A 97 -11.01 10.96 -14.59
C SER A 97 -10.14 9.75 -14.89
N TRP A 98 -9.35 9.34 -13.95
CA TRP A 98 -8.39 8.22 -14.08
C TRP A 98 -8.82 6.96 -13.34
N THR A 99 -9.67 7.10 -12.30
CA THR A 99 -9.98 6.01 -11.36
C THR A 99 -10.67 4.85 -12.06
N SER A 100 -11.72 5.11 -12.84
CA SER A 100 -12.47 4.10 -13.59
C SER A 100 -11.56 3.36 -14.57
N LYS A 101 -10.73 4.09 -15.32
CA LYS A 101 -9.78 3.49 -16.27
C LYS A 101 -8.81 2.53 -15.61
N VAL A 102 -8.28 2.89 -14.44
CA VAL A 102 -7.34 2.05 -13.68
C VAL A 102 -8.04 0.87 -13.04
N LEU A 103 -9.23 1.06 -12.45
CA LEU A 103 -10.01 -0.03 -11.84
C LEU A 103 -10.37 -1.09 -12.90
N LEU A 104 -10.88 -0.69 -14.06
CA LEU A 104 -11.20 -1.62 -15.15
C LEU A 104 -9.97 -2.32 -15.68
N ALA A 105 -8.86 -1.61 -15.90
CA ALA A 105 -7.61 -2.22 -16.34
C ALA A 105 -7.11 -3.29 -15.37
N ILE A 106 -7.24 -3.08 -14.06
CA ILE A 106 -6.87 -4.09 -13.04
C ILE A 106 -7.88 -5.23 -13.01
N LYS A 107 -9.20 -4.95 -13.12
CA LYS A 107 -10.27 -5.96 -13.19
C LYS A 107 -10.02 -6.97 -14.30
N ASP A 108 -9.72 -6.46 -15.50
CA ASP A 108 -9.55 -7.29 -16.69
C ASP A 108 -8.18 -7.98 -16.76
N ASN A 109 -7.22 -7.53 -15.96
CA ASN A 109 -5.85 -8.05 -15.93
C ASN A 109 -5.36 -8.30 -14.49
N PRO A 110 -5.94 -9.28 -13.79
CA PRO A 110 -5.57 -9.59 -12.41
C PRO A 110 -4.10 -10.00 -12.31
N ASN A 111 -3.45 -9.61 -11.20
CA ASN A 111 -2.04 -9.86 -10.93
C ASN A 111 -1.03 -9.22 -11.92
N HIS A 112 -1.50 -8.30 -12.80
CA HIS A 112 -0.60 -7.59 -13.69
C HIS A 112 0.30 -6.62 -12.90
N PRO A 113 1.61 -6.61 -13.20
CA PRO A 113 2.55 -5.66 -12.57
C PRO A 113 2.27 -4.22 -13.05
N ALA A 114 2.76 -3.23 -12.30
CA ALA A 114 2.57 -1.82 -12.63
C ALA A 114 2.91 -1.49 -14.09
N ILE A 115 3.98 -2.07 -14.62
CA ILE A 115 4.40 -1.84 -16.00
C ILE A 115 3.38 -2.34 -17.04
N GLY A 116 2.66 -3.42 -16.72
CA GLY A 116 1.57 -3.92 -17.58
C GLY A 116 0.38 -2.95 -17.56
N ILE A 117 -0.04 -2.51 -16.37
CA ILE A 117 -1.13 -1.55 -16.23
C ILE A 117 -0.79 -0.19 -16.86
N THR A 118 0.47 0.26 -16.84
CA THR A 118 0.88 1.49 -17.56
C THR A 118 0.67 1.39 -19.05
N LYS A 119 0.95 0.24 -19.65
CA LYS A 119 0.74 0.02 -21.10
C LYS A 119 -0.74 0.07 -21.48
N LEU A 120 -1.62 -0.43 -20.61
CA LEU A 120 -3.06 -0.43 -20.82
C LEU A 120 -3.70 0.95 -20.61
N THR A 121 -3.20 1.69 -19.63
CA THR A 121 -3.80 2.96 -19.22
C THR A 121 -3.11 4.20 -19.81
N GLY A 122 -1.86 4.08 -20.25
CA GLY A 122 -1.05 5.20 -20.74
C GLY A 122 -0.48 6.10 -19.62
N PHE A 123 -0.73 5.78 -18.34
CA PHE A 123 -0.21 6.57 -17.24
C PHE A 123 1.25 6.24 -16.94
N GLU A 124 2.01 7.22 -16.45
CA GLU A 124 3.39 7.03 -16.03
C GLU A 124 3.47 6.09 -14.80
N LYS A 125 4.48 5.22 -14.74
CA LYS A 125 4.59 4.13 -13.77
C LYS A 125 4.59 4.59 -12.31
N GLU A 126 5.40 5.59 -11.97
CA GLU A 126 5.50 6.03 -10.58
C GLU A 126 4.27 6.84 -10.15
N TRP A 127 3.66 7.59 -11.10
CA TRP A 127 2.37 8.22 -10.89
C TRP A 127 1.27 7.18 -10.62
N LEU A 128 1.22 6.12 -11.46
CA LEU A 128 0.23 5.03 -11.34
C LEU A 128 0.36 4.33 -9.99
N LYS A 129 1.56 3.92 -9.58
CA LYS A 129 1.80 3.27 -8.29
C LYS A 129 1.32 4.10 -7.09
N ARG A 130 1.59 5.42 -7.10
CA ARG A 130 1.12 6.34 -6.06
C ARG A 130 -0.40 6.43 -6.02
N ASN A 131 -1.05 6.41 -7.17
CA ASN A 131 -2.49 6.55 -7.27
C ASN A 131 -3.23 5.23 -7.01
N ILE A 132 -2.72 4.08 -7.43
CA ILE A 132 -3.26 2.76 -7.01
C ILE A 132 -3.22 2.62 -5.47
N ARG A 133 -2.20 3.17 -4.81
CA ARG A 133 -2.17 3.20 -3.33
C ARG A 133 -3.36 3.95 -2.72
N LYS A 134 -3.86 5.00 -3.38
CA LYS A 134 -5.07 5.72 -2.93
C LYS A 134 -6.32 4.83 -3.07
N LEU A 135 -6.47 4.12 -4.19
CA LEU A 135 -7.55 3.14 -4.39
C LEU A 135 -7.47 2.00 -3.36
N LYS A 136 -6.26 1.52 -3.06
CA LYS A 136 -6.04 0.54 -1.99
C LYS A 136 -6.46 1.05 -0.61
N ASN A 137 -6.21 2.32 -0.31
CA ASN A 137 -6.64 2.94 0.95
C ASN A 137 -8.17 3.07 1.06
N LEU A 138 -8.88 3.14 -0.07
CA LEU A 138 -10.34 3.05 -0.15
C LEU A 138 -10.87 1.60 -0.15
N GLY A 139 -9.99 0.61 -0.02
CA GLY A 139 -10.36 -0.80 -0.02
C GLY A 139 -10.66 -1.40 -1.41
N LEU A 140 -10.47 -0.67 -2.52
CA LEU A 140 -10.89 -1.08 -3.86
C LEU A 140 -9.90 -2.01 -4.57
N THR A 141 -8.63 -1.99 -4.17
CA THR A 141 -7.57 -2.81 -4.79
C THR A 141 -6.70 -3.50 -3.77
N ILE A 142 -6.11 -4.63 -4.17
CA ILE A 142 -5.13 -5.40 -3.42
C ILE A 142 -3.79 -5.32 -4.16
N SER A 143 -2.70 -5.15 -3.44
CA SER A 143 -1.35 -5.21 -4.00
C SER A 143 -0.69 -6.51 -3.58
N HIS A 144 -0.23 -7.28 -4.56
CA HIS A 144 0.58 -8.48 -4.39
C HIS A 144 2.05 -8.20 -4.74
N ASN A 145 2.92 -9.16 -4.47
CA ASN A 145 4.34 -9.05 -4.87
C ASN A 145 4.51 -8.93 -6.38
N THR A 146 3.62 -9.56 -7.15
CA THR A 146 3.68 -9.63 -8.61
C THR A 146 2.85 -8.56 -9.31
N GLY A 147 1.80 -8.02 -8.68
CA GLY A 147 0.90 -7.07 -9.34
C GLY A 147 -0.27 -6.60 -8.48
N TYR A 148 -1.35 -6.22 -9.16
CA TYR A 148 -2.56 -5.68 -8.53
C TYR A 148 -3.77 -6.54 -8.84
N GLU A 149 -4.74 -6.51 -7.94
CA GLU A 149 -6.02 -7.19 -8.08
C GLU A 149 -7.16 -6.29 -7.56
N ILE A 150 -8.35 -6.44 -8.11
CA ILE A 150 -9.55 -5.81 -7.57
C ILE A 150 -10.02 -6.58 -6.34
N SER A 151 -10.26 -5.87 -5.24
CA SER A 151 -10.81 -6.45 -4.02
C SER A 151 -12.28 -6.82 -4.17
N PRO A 152 -12.88 -7.60 -3.25
CA PRO A 152 -14.33 -7.80 -3.18
C PRO A 152 -15.12 -6.49 -3.18
N LEU A 153 -14.72 -5.52 -2.35
CA LEU A 153 -15.33 -4.19 -2.34
C LEU A 153 -15.16 -3.44 -3.68
N GLY A 154 -13.99 -3.56 -4.29
CA GLY A 154 -13.72 -2.96 -5.60
C GLY A 154 -14.60 -3.55 -6.70
N ARG A 155 -14.83 -4.85 -6.68
CA ARG A 155 -15.75 -5.54 -7.59
C ARG A 155 -17.18 -5.05 -7.41
N PHE A 156 -17.66 -5.03 -6.16
CA PHE A 156 -18.97 -4.47 -5.82
C PHE A 156 -19.13 -3.03 -6.32
N PHE A 157 -18.10 -2.18 -6.08
CA PHE A 157 -18.11 -0.79 -6.53
C PHE A 157 -18.22 -0.67 -8.07
N ILE A 158 -17.45 -1.45 -8.81
CA ILE A 158 -17.49 -1.44 -10.28
C ILE A 158 -18.88 -1.83 -10.77
N GLU A 159 -19.43 -2.93 -10.27
CA GLU A 159 -20.78 -3.43 -10.67
C GLU A 159 -21.91 -2.45 -10.33
N LYS A 160 -21.82 -1.77 -9.19
CA LYS A 160 -22.89 -0.86 -8.74
C LYS A 160 -22.78 0.54 -9.30
N VAL A 161 -21.59 0.97 -9.68
CA VAL A 161 -21.32 2.38 -10.03
C VAL A 161 -20.86 2.53 -11.47
N LEU A 162 -19.89 1.74 -11.93
CA LEU A 162 -19.29 1.93 -13.26
C LEU A 162 -20.02 1.19 -14.36
N ASP A 163 -20.55 -0.01 -14.08
CA ASP A 163 -21.28 -0.81 -15.07
C ASP A 163 -22.74 -0.32 -15.28
N LYS A 164 -23.18 0.73 -14.57
CA LYS A 164 -24.50 1.36 -14.70
C LYS A 164 -24.49 2.72 -15.42
N GLU A 165 -23.31 3.26 -15.70
CA GLU A 165 -23.11 4.46 -16.51
C GLU A 165 -22.86 4.08 -17.99
#